data_d785b69b7916bd6cda427f6fe58a1746
#
_entry.id   d785b69b7916bd6cda427f6fe58a1746
#
_cell.length_a   1.000
_cell.length_b   1.000
_cell.length_c   1.000
_cell.angle_alpha   90.00
_cell.angle_beta   90.00
_cell.angle_gamma   90.00
#
_symmetry.space_group_name_H-M   'P 1'
#
loop_
_entity.id
_entity.type
_entity.pdbx_description
1 polymer ?
#
loop_
_entity_poly.entity_id
_entity_poly.type
_entity_poly.pdbx_seq_one_letter_code
_entity_poly.pdbx_strand_id
1 'polypeptide(L)'
;ERALLYMLDAFKANAKPYYDLERSLDFLALKNKYQAESDRLKNEGNIRISEGQTYAIDYMNIKGEEISNDDIATIYPIFSILEDYDNLIKILSISVKRDNTNVEYLEVLRNAYMKVKDYENAENIYQIILSLQ
;
A
#
# COMPACT_ATOMS: atom_id res chain seq x y z
N GLU A 1 -17.28 9.37 4.02
CA GLU A 1 -16.73 8.00 3.99
C GLU A 1 -16.92 7.32 2.64
N ARG A 2 -18.15 7.30 2.12
CA ARG A 2 -18.43 6.70 0.80
C ARG A 2 -17.66 7.39 -0.32
N ALA A 3 -17.53 8.72 -0.22
CA ALA A 3 -16.78 9.47 -1.21
C ALA A 3 -15.30 9.08 -1.21
N LEU A 4 -14.70 8.88 -0.02
CA LEU A 4 -13.30 8.45 0.10
C LEU A 4 -13.10 7.05 -0.45
N LEU A 5 -14.00 6.11 -0.14
CA LEU A 5 -13.92 4.74 -0.68
C LEU A 5 -14.02 4.74 -2.20
N TYR A 6 -14.95 5.52 -2.74
CA TYR A 6 -15.08 5.65 -4.19
C TYR A 6 -13.80 6.19 -4.83
N MET A 7 -13.16 7.19 -4.21
CA MET A 7 -11.92 7.75 -4.71
C MET A 7 -10.77 6.75 -4.65
N LEU A 8 -10.72 5.92 -3.59
CA LEU A 8 -9.73 4.85 -3.48
C LEU A 8 -9.91 3.80 -4.57
N ASP A 9 -11.15 3.41 -4.87
CA ASP A 9 -11.43 2.48 -5.96
C ASP A 9 -11.03 3.07 -7.31
N ALA A 10 -11.32 4.36 -7.52
CA ALA A 10 -10.91 5.06 -8.74
C ALA A 10 -9.38 5.11 -8.85
N PHE A 11 -8.69 5.35 -7.74
CA PHE A 11 -7.22 5.32 -7.71
C PHE A 11 -6.69 3.95 -8.13
N LYS A 12 -7.21 2.85 -7.56
CA LYS A 12 -6.79 1.49 -7.92
C LYS A 12 -7.01 1.20 -9.41
N ALA A 13 -8.16 1.62 -9.93
CA ALA A 13 -8.48 1.41 -11.34
C ALA A 13 -7.54 2.17 -12.29
N ASN A 14 -7.05 3.34 -11.88
CA ASN A 14 -6.18 4.18 -12.72
C ASN A 14 -4.68 3.87 -12.52
N ALA A 15 -4.26 3.55 -11.30
CA ALA A 15 -2.85 3.30 -11.02
C ALA A 15 -2.41 1.88 -11.36
N LYS A 16 -3.26 0.88 -11.14
CA LYS A 16 -2.91 -0.51 -11.34
C LYS A 16 -2.46 -0.83 -12.78
N PRO A 17 -3.14 -0.37 -13.85
CA PRO A 17 -2.68 -0.64 -15.21
C PRO A 17 -1.26 -0.16 -15.47
N TYR A 18 -0.85 0.98 -14.91
CA TYR A 18 0.50 1.48 -15.07
C TYR A 18 1.54 0.53 -14.45
N TYR A 19 1.29 0.07 -13.21
CA TYR A 19 2.22 -0.83 -12.54
C TYR A 19 2.25 -2.21 -13.17
N ASP A 20 1.12 -2.72 -13.63
CA ASP A 20 1.06 -4.01 -14.33
C ASP A 20 1.83 -3.95 -15.64
N LEU A 21 1.69 -2.87 -16.40
CA LEU A 21 2.46 -2.65 -17.63
C LEU A 21 3.96 -2.58 -17.35
N GLU A 22 4.37 -1.87 -16.29
CA GLU A 22 5.78 -1.73 -15.94
C GLU A 22 6.44 -3.07 -15.62
N ARG A 23 5.68 -4.04 -15.13
CA ARG A 23 6.17 -5.39 -14.79
C ARG A 23 6.12 -6.35 -15.96
N SER A 24 5.45 -5.98 -17.06
CA SER A 24 5.28 -6.84 -18.22
C SER A 24 6.43 -6.69 -19.20
N LEU A 25 6.81 -7.81 -19.85
CA LEU A 25 7.77 -7.76 -20.95
C LEU A 25 7.24 -6.92 -22.12
N ASP A 26 5.93 -6.90 -22.32
CA ASP A 26 5.28 -6.12 -23.37
C ASP A 26 5.37 -4.62 -23.10
N PHE A 27 5.63 -4.20 -21.86
CA PHE A 27 5.78 -2.81 -21.50
C PHE A 27 6.91 -2.11 -22.27
N LEU A 28 8.03 -2.81 -22.45
CA LEU A 28 9.18 -2.24 -23.20
C LEU A 28 8.79 -1.97 -24.66
N ALA A 29 8.06 -2.89 -25.29
CA ALA A 29 7.60 -2.72 -26.66
C ALA A 29 6.61 -1.55 -26.76
N LEU A 30 5.68 -1.46 -25.83
CA LEU A 30 4.73 -0.35 -25.75
C LEU A 30 5.42 0.98 -25.52
N LYS A 31 6.40 1.00 -24.60
CA LYS A 31 7.17 2.21 -24.29
C LYS A 31 7.91 2.73 -25.52
N ASN A 32 8.55 1.83 -26.25
CA ASN A 32 9.30 2.21 -27.46
C ASN A 32 8.39 2.76 -28.57
N LYS A 33 7.21 2.18 -28.69
CA LYS A 33 6.25 2.56 -29.74
C LYS A 33 5.42 3.78 -29.39
N TYR A 34 5.08 3.94 -28.10
CA TYR A 34 4.18 4.98 -27.62
C TYR A 34 4.79 5.74 -26.45
N GLN A 35 6.02 6.24 -26.62
CA GLN A 35 6.76 6.87 -25.51
C GLN A 35 5.98 8.01 -24.86
N ALA A 36 5.41 8.91 -25.66
CA ALA A 36 4.65 10.04 -25.14
C ALA A 36 3.42 9.58 -24.35
N GLU A 37 2.75 8.54 -24.85
CA GLU A 37 1.58 7.97 -24.16
C GLU A 37 1.99 7.27 -22.88
N SER A 38 3.12 6.55 -22.90
CA SER A 38 3.67 5.89 -21.73
C SER A 38 4.03 6.91 -20.64
N ASP A 39 4.69 8.01 -21.01
CA ASP A 39 5.06 9.08 -20.08
C ASP A 39 3.80 9.74 -19.49
N ARG A 40 2.78 9.96 -20.31
CA ARG A 40 1.50 10.51 -19.85
C ARG A 40 0.84 9.60 -18.82
N LEU A 41 0.80 8.29 -19.10
CA LEU A 41 0.22 7.30 -18.18
C LEU A 41 1.00 7.24 -16.87
N LYS A 42 2.31 7.35 -16.94
CA LYS A 42 3.17 7.40 -15.76
C LYS A 42 2.86 8.62 -14.90
N ASN A 43 2.75 9.79 -15.51
CA ASN A 43 2.42 11.02 -14.80
C ASN A 43 1.03 10.95 -14.18
N GLU A 44 0.04 10.43 -14.89
CA GLU A 44 -1.30 10.22 -14.35
C GLU A 44 -1.28 9.23 -13.18
N GLY A 45 -0.52 8.15 -13.30
CA GLY A 45 -0.35 7.19 -12.22
C GLY A 45 0.22 7.83 -10.97
N ASN A 46 1.28 8.63 -11.10
CA ASN A 46 1.90 9.32 -9.97
C ASN A 46 0.94 10.33 -9.31
N ILE A 47 0.19 11.07 -10.11
CA ILE A 47 -0.83 12.02 -9.60
C ILE A 47 -1.90 11.24 -8.83
N ARG A 48 -2.40 10.13 -9.40
CA ARG A 48 -3.43 9.32 -8.74
C ARG A 48 -2.92 8.68 -7.46
N ILE A 49 -1.65 8.29 -7.42
CA ILE A 49 -1.03 7.75 -6.20
C ILE A 49 -1.02 8.81 -5.10
N SER A 50 -0.59 10.04 -5.42
CA SER A 50 -0.56 11.14 -4.44
C SER A 50 -1.96 11.48 -3.92
N GLU A 51 -2.96 11.53 -4.80
CA GLU A 51 -4.35 11.75 -4.41
C GLU A 51 -4.86 10.61 -3.53
N GLY A 52 -4.55 9.37 -3.93
CA GLY A 52 -4.91 8.18 -3.18
C GLY A 52 -4.33 8.18 -1.78
N GLN A 53 -3.07 8.61 -1.64
CA GLN A 53 -2.42 8.74 -0.33
C GLN A 53 -3.17 9.71 0.57
N THR A 54 -3.54 10.88 0.05
CA THR A 54 -4.29 11.88 0.81
C THR A 54 -5.63 11.32 1.29
N TYR A 55 -6.38 10.69 0.40
CA TYR A 55 -7.67 10.10 0.75
C TYR A 55 -7.52 8.93 1.74
N ALA A 56 -6.48 8.12 1.57
CA ALA A 56 -6.22 7.01 2.47
C ALA A 56 -5.91 7.50 3.89
N ILE A 57 -5.08 8.54 4.03
CA ILE A 57 -4.75 9.13 5.32
C ILE A 57 -6.02 9.71 5.97
N ASP A 58 -6.80 10.48 5.22
CA ASP A 58 -8.04 11.08 5.73
C ASP A 58 -9.02 10.00 6.18
N TYR A 59 -9.21 8.97 5.37
CA TYR A 59 -10.12 7.87 5.69
C TYR A 59 -9.66 7.12 6.94
N MET A 60 -8.36 6.81 7.03
CA MET A 60 -7.78 6.13 8.17
C MET A 60 -7.97 6.96 9.46
N ASN A 61 -7.82 8.29 9.37
CA ASN A 61 -8.01 9.18 10.52
C ASN A 61 -9.47 9.27 10.94
N ILE A 62 -10.40 9.23 9.98
CA ILE A 62 -11.85 9.25 10.26
C ILE A 62 -12.27 7.95 10.97
N LYS A 63 -11.83 6.81 10.46
CA LYS A 63 -12.23 5.49 10.99
C LYS A 63 -11.45 5.09 12.24
N GLY A 64 -10.19 5.46 12.33
CA GLY A 64 -9.33 5.04 13.44
C GLY A 64 -9.25 3.51 13.54
N GLU A 65 -9.33 2.99 14.76
CA GLU A 65 -9.23 1.55 14.99
C GLU A 65 -10.48 0.77 14.56
N GLU A 66 -11.54 1.45 14.16
CA GLU A 66 -12.75 0.82 13.64
C GLU A 66 -12.68 0.50 12.15
N ILE A 67 -11.58 0.84 11.49
CA ILE A 67 -11.39 0.57 10.07
C ILE A 67 -11.54 -0.94 9.79
N SER A 68 -12.27 -1.28 8.72
CA SER A 68 -12.51 -2.68 8.39
C SER A 68 -11.28 -3.35 7.78
N ASN A 69 -11.23 -4.69 7.86
CA ASN A 69 -10.15 -5.45 7.24
C ASN A 69 -10.11 -5.28 5.73
N ASP A 70 -11.27 -5.14 5.09
CA ASP A 70 -11.35 -4.88 3.65
C ASP A 70 -10.74 -3.53 3.30
N ASP A 71 -10.99 -2.51 4.12
CA ASP A 71 -10.42 -1.18 3.92
C ASP A 71 -8.91 -1.20 4.13
N ILE A 72 -8.42 -1.94 5.13
CA ILE A 72 -6.98 -2.11 5.35
C ILE A 72 -6.34 -2.74 4.11
N ALA A 73 -6.95 -3.80 3.57
CA ALA A 73 -6.44 -4.47 2.38
C ALA A 73 -6.42 -3.55 1.16
N THR A 74 -7.32 -2.58 1.10
CA THR A 74 -7.37 -1.58 0.02
C THR A 74 -6.32 -0.48 0.20
N ILE A 75 -6.10 -0.05 1.43
CA ILE A 75 -5.29 1.13 1.76
C ILE A 75 -3.80 0.80 1.89
N TYR A 76 -3.43 -0.30 2.56
CA TYR A 76 -2.02 -0.53 2.86
C TYR A 76 -1.12 -0.60 1.61
N PRO A 77 -1.58 -1.13 0.44
CA PRO A 77 -0.73 -1.12 -0.74
C PRO A 77 -0.35 0.28 -1.22
N ILE A 78 -1.21 1.27 -0.98
CA ILE A 78 -0.91 2.66 -1.33
C ILE A 78 0.31 3.15 -0.55
N PHE A 79 0.32 2.92 0.76
CA PHE A 79 1.45 3.30 1.61
C PHE A 79 2.71 2.50 1.27
N SER A 80 2.55 1.21 0.94
CA SER A 80 3.68 0.36 0.56
C SER A 80 4.33 0.83 -0.75
N ILE A 81 3.52 1.16 -1.76
CA ILE A 81 4.02 1.66 -3.05
C ILE A 81 4.77 2.97 -2.87
N LEU A 82 4.26 3.86 -2.03
CA LEU A 82 4.85 5.18 -1.79
C LEU A 82 5.97 5.16 -0.76
N GLU A 83 6.27 4.00 -0.17
CA GLU A 83 7.25 3.86 0.90
C GLU A 83 6.94 4.77 2.10
N ASP A 84 5.63 5.00 2.34
CA ASP A 84 5.16 5.75 3.51
C ASP A 84 5.08 4.80 4.71
N TYR A 85 6.24 4.51 5.28
CA TYR A 85 6.36 3.47 6.31
C TYR A 85 5.65 3.84 7.61
N ASP A 86 5.56 5.11 7.95
CA ASP A 86 4.88 5.55 9.17
C ASP A 86 3.39 5.20 9.12
N ASN A 87 2.73 5.53 8.02
CA ASN A 87 1.32 5.20 7.83
C ASN A 87 1.10 3.71 7.59
N LEU A 88 2.04 3.05 6.90
CA LEU A 88 2.00 1.61 6.69
C LEU A 88 2.03 0.86 8.03
N ILE A 89 2.93 1.24 8.92
CA ILE A 89 3.02 0.68 10.28
C ILE A 89 1.71 0.91 11.03
N LYS A 90 1.19 2.13 10.97
CA LYS A 90 -0.04 2.49 11.67
C LYS A 90 -1.21 1.61 11.25
N ILE A 91 -1.44 1.44 9.95
CA ILE A 91 -2.58 0.68 9.47
C ILE A 91 -2.41 -0.82 9.66
N LEU A 92 -1.22 -1.36 9.40
CA LEU A 92 -0.97 -2.79 9.58
C LEU A 92 -0.94 -3.20 11.05
N SER A 93 -0.53 -2.31 11.95
CA SER A 93 -0.57 -2.57 13.38
C SER A 93 -2.00 -2.81 13.87
N ILE A 94 -2.99 -2.11 13.31
CA ILE A 94 -4.40 -2.32 13.62
C ILE A 94 -4.81 -3.75 13.24
N SER A 95 -4.44 -4.18 12.04
CA SER A 95 -4.78 -5.53 11.56
C SER A 95 -4.09 -6.62 12.39
N VAL A 96 -2.82 -6.43 12.71
CA VAL A 96 -2.03 -7.42 13.48
C VAL A 96 -2.53 -7.54 14.91
N LYS A 97 -3.02 -6.46 15.51
CA LYS A 97 -3.65 -6.52 16.84
C LYS A 97 -4.90 -7.39 16.85
N ARG A 98 -5.66 -7.37 15.75
CA ARG A 98 -6.88 -8.17 15.63
C ARG A 98 -6.57 -9.64 15.37
N ASP A 99 -5.59 -9.88 14.50
CA ASP A 99 -5.21 -11.22 14.07
C ASP A 99 -3.74 -11.21 13.65
N ASN A 100 -2.89 -11.81 14.46
CA ASN A 100 -1.45 -11.86 14.22
C ASN A 100 -1.01 -13.13 13.51
N THR A 101 -1.91 -13.77 12.75
CA THR A 101 -1.60 -14.99 11.98
C THR A 101 -1.38 -14.73 10.48
N ASN A 102 -1.62 -13.52 10.00
CA ASN A 102 -1.39 -13.18 8.60
C ASN A 102 0.09 -12.90 8.37
N VAL A 103 0.82 -13.92 7.92
CA VAL A 103 2.27 -13.85 7.71
C VAL A 103 2.64 -12.76 6.71
N GLU A 104 1.85 -12.58 5.65
CA GLU A 104 2.11 -11.53 4.65
C GLU A 104 2.13 -10.15 5.30
N TYR A 105 1.12 -9.84 6.13
CA TYR A 105 1.06 -8.55 6.83
C TYR A 105 2.19 -8.41 7.85
N LEU A 106 2.53 -9.50 8.53
CA LEU A 106 3.63 -9.50 9.49
C LEU A 106 4.96 -9.21 8.79
N GLU A 107 5.20 -9.82 7.64
CA GLU A 107 6.43 -9.58 6.87
C GLU A 107 6.51 -8.14 6.37
N VAL A 108 5.42 -7.59 5.85
CA VAL A 108 5.37 -6.19 5.40
C VAL A 108 5.62 -5.25 6.57
N LEU A 109 4.98 -5.51 7.72
CA LEU A 109 5.13 -4.71 8.92
C LEU A 109 6.56 -4.77 9.46
N ARG A 110 7.16 -5.96 9.50
CA ARG A 110 8.55 -6.11 9.91
C ARG A 110 9.48 -5.29 9.02
N ASN A 111 9.31 -5.40 7.70
CA ASN A 111 10.12 -4.63 6.75
C ASN A 111 9.96 -3.12 6.99
N ALA A 112 8.74 -2.65 7.24
CA ALA A 112 8.48 -1.24 7.51
C ALA A 112 9.20 -0.78 8.79
N TYR A 113 9.16 -1.58 9.86
CA TYR A 113 9.90 -1.28 11.08
C TYR A 113 11.41 -1.23 10.82
N MET A 114 11.94 -2.15 10.02
CA MET A 114 13.36 -2.13 9.65
C MET A 114 13.73 -0.86 8.89
N LYS A 115 12.87 -0.41 8.00
CA LYS A 115 13.11 0.80 7.20
C LYS A 115 13.14 2.07 8.05
N VAL A 116 12.32 2.14 9.09
CA VAL A 116 12.34 3.29 10.02
C VAL A 116 13.32 3.06 11.18
N LYS A 117 14.10 1.98 11.14
CA LYS A 117 15.12 1.64 12.14
C LYS A 117 14.56 1.35 13.54
N ASP A 118 13.32 0.93 13.61
CA ASP A 118 12.70 0.46 14.85
C ASP A 118 12.95 -1.05 14.99
N TYR A 119 14.17 -1.39 15.35
CA TYR A 119 14.62 -2.79 15.38
C TYR A 119 13.97 -3.60 16.49
N GLU A 120 13.57 -2.96 17.58
CA GLU A 120 12.88 -3.64 18.69
C GLU A 120 11.53 -4.20 18.20
N ASN A 121 10.72 -3.37 17.59
CA ASN A 121 9.44 -3.81 17.05
C ASN A 121 9.60 -4.79 15.89
N ALA A 122 10.62 -4.60 15.04
CA ALA A 122 10.92 -5.53 13.97
C ALA A 122 11.23 -6.93 14.52
N GLU A 123 12.01 -7.00 15.60
CA GLU A 123 12.34 -8.27 16.25
C GLU A 123 11.10 -8.92 16.86
N ASN A 124 10.23 -8.13 17.50
CA ASN A 124 8.99 -8.64 18.07
C ASN A 124 8.11 -9.29 16.99
N ILE A 125 8.00 -8.63 15.84
CA ILE A 125 7.24 -9.17 14.70
C ILE A 125 7.90 -10.44 14.18
N TYR A 126 9.22 -10.47 14.09
CA TYR A 126 9.97 -11.65 13.64
C TYR A 126 9.71 -12.86 14.54
N GLN A 127 9.67 -12.66 15.86
CA GLN A 127 9.35 -13.74 16.82
C GLN A 127 7.94 -14.29 16.59
N ILE A 128 6.98 -13.41 16.27
CA ILE A 128 5.62 -13.86 15.93
C ILE A 128 5.65 -14.73 14.66
N ILE A 129 6.36 -14.29 13.64
CA ILE A 129 6.50 -15.05 12.39
C ILE A 129 7.09 -16.43 12.67
N LEU A 130 8.16 -16.50 13.47
CA LEU A 130 8.78 -17.77 13.84
C LEU A 130 7.82 -18.70 14.58
N SER A 131 6.97 -18.14 15.44
CA SER A 131 6.01 -18.92 16.21
C SER A 131 4.91 -19.56 15.34
N LEU A 132 4.72 -19.05 14.14
CA LEU A 132 3.71 -19.55 13.20
C LEU A 132 4.25 -20.64 12.26
N GLN A 133 5.54 -20.92 12.32
CA GLN A 133 6.18 -21.95 11.49
C GLN A 133 6.20 -23.33 12.12
#